data_5c0c7849861e42edb86cebd150cf20e3
#
_entry.id   5c0c7849861e42edb86cebd150cf20e3
#
_cell.length_a   1.000
_cell.length_b   1.000
_cell.length_c   1.000
_cell.angle_alpha   90.00
_cell.angle_beta   90.00
_cell.angle_gamma   90.00
#
_symmetry.space_group_name_H-M   'P 1'
#
loop_
_entity.id
_entity.type
_entity.pdbx_description
1 polymer ?
#
loop_
_entity_poly.entity_id
_entity_poly.type
_entity_poly.pdbx_seq_one_letter_code
_entity_poly.pdbx_strand_id
1 'polypeptide(L)'
;MAICRRIGIFGEDEDVTGKAYTGREFDDLPRGEQSEAVCKACCFARVEPSHKSKIVEFLQGYDEITAMTGDGVNDAPALKKAEIGIAMGSGTAVAKSASEMVLADDNFSSIVAAVEEGRAIYNNMKQFIRYLISSNVGEVVCIFLTAALGLPEALIPVQLLWVNLVTDGLPATALGFNPPDLDIMGKPPRSAKEPLISGWLFFRYMAIGGYVGAATVGAAAYWFIYDVEGPGVTYYQLSHFMQCHEENEDFVGIDCEVFEASSPMTMALSVLVTIEMFNALNSLSENQSLLRMPPWSNCWLVAAMTLSMSLHFMILYVDPLPMVFKLTHLNVEQWMVVLKLSFPVILIDEVLKFFARNYLEAKA
;
A
#
# COMPACT_ATOMS: atom_id res chain seq x y z
N MET A 1 26.41 -2.35 36.70
CA MET A 1 25.15 -2.40 37.46
C MET A 1 24.67 -1.02 37.86
N ALA A 2 25.46 -0.19 38.56
CA ALA A 2 25.01 1.13 38.99
C ALA A 2 24.49 2.03 37.84
N ILE A 3 25.16 2.04 36.71
CA ILE A 3 24.70 2.79 35.53
C ILE A 3 23.37 2.25 35.01
N CYS A 4 23.21 0.93 34.91
CA CYS A 4 21.97 0.31 34.41
C CYS A 4 20.75 0.61 35.32
N ARG A 5 20.96 0.66 36.64
CA ARG A 5 19.93 1.12 37.60
C ARG A 5 19.60 2.59 37.41
N ARG A 6 20.64 3.42 37.24
CA ARG A 6 20.46 4.86 37.06
C ARG A 6 19.69 5.24 35.79
N ILE A 7 19.84 4.48 34.71
CA ILE A 7 19.12 4.68 33.46
C ILE A 7 17.82 3.86 33.34
N GLY A 8 17.42 3.16 34.42
CA GLY A 8 16.14 2.46 34.51
C GLY A 8 16.07 1.11 33.83
N ILE A 9 17.21 0.49 33.45
CA ILE A 9 17.24 -0.89 32.91
C ILE A 9 16.90 -1.91 34.02
N PHE A 10 17.36 -1.66 35.25
CA PHE A 10 17.05 -2.47 36.42
C PHE A 10 16.44 -1.60 37.52
N GLY A 11 15.47 -2.15 38.26
CA GLY A 11 14.96 -1.56 39.48
C GLY A 11 16.04 -1.45 40.56
N GLU A 12 15.82 -0.58 41.58
CA GLU A 12 16.81 -0.35 42.62
C GLU A 12 17.14 -1.64 43.41
N ASP A 13 16.14 -2.49 43.69
CA ASP A 13 16.26 -3.73 44.45
C ASP A 13 16.09 -4.98 43.58
N GLU A 14 16.15 -4.86 42.26
CA GLU A 14 15.95 -5.97 41.33
C GLU A 14 17.15 -6.91 41.35
N ASP A 15 16.87 -8.27 41.45
CA ASP A 15 17.88 -9.29 41.27
C ASP A 15 18.31 -9.35 39.79
N VAL A 16 19.60 -9.16 39.60
CA VAL A 16 20.22 -9.10 38.26
C VAL A 16 20.86 -10.44 37.85
N THR A 17 20.69 -11.49 38.67
CA THR A 17 21.22 -12.82 38.36
C THR A 17 20.62 -13.36 37.08
N GLY A 18 21.45 -13.74 36.10
CA GLY A 18 21.02 -14.18 34.79
C GLY A 18 20.56 -13.06 33.82
N LYS A 19 20.56 -11.79 34.25
CA LYS A 19 20.21 -10.64 33.44
C LYS A 19 21.41 -9.76 33.08
N ALA A 20 22.55 -10.03 33.71
CA ALA A 20 23.75 -9.26 33.48
C ALA A 20 24.99 -10.17 33.57
N TYR A 21 25.88 -9.98 32.60
CA TYR A 21 27.12 -10.80 32.49
C TYR A 21 28.33 -9.90 32.24
N THR A 22 29.47 -10.30 32.78
CA THR A 22 30.77 -9.81 32.28
C THR A 22 31.21 -10.62 31.08
N GLY A 23 32.14 -10.10 30.28
CA GLY A 23 32.67 -10.85 29.14
C GLY A 23 33.24 -12.24 29.52
N ARG A 24 33.92 -12.35 30.68
CA ARG A 24 34.45 -13.60 31.17
C ARG A 24 33.34 -14.57 31.57
N GLU A 25 32.38 -14.14 32.38
CA GLU A 25 31.24 -14.95 32.76
C GLU A 25 30.46 -15.45 31.53
N PHE A 26 30.34 -14.65 30.52
CA PHE A 26 29.69 -15.04 29.28
C PHE A 26 30.49 -16.08 28.48
N ASP A 27 31.85 -15.96 28.43
CA ASP A 27 32.69 -16.94 27.74
C ASP A 27 32.80 -18.27 28.50
N ASP A 28 32.65 -18.28 29.85
CA ASP A 28 32.64 -19.46 30.65
C ASP A 28 31.36 -20.30 30.48
N LEU A 29 30.30 -19.75 29.91
CA LEU A 29 29.06 -20.47 29.63
C LEU A 29 29.22 -21.38 28.39
N PRO A 30 28.65 -22.61 28.45
CA PRO A 30 28.51 -23.44 27.26
C PRO A 30 27.72 -22.72 26.15
N ARG A 31 28.02 -23.00 24.89
CA ARG A 31 27.42 -22.30 23.74
C ARG A 31 25.88 -22.28 23.75
N GLY A 32 25.23 -23.32 24.22
CA GLY A 32 23.76 -23.38 24.38
C GLY A 32 23.26 -22.37 25.42
N GLU A 33 23.96 -22.30 26.58
CA GLU A 33 23.62 -21.36 27.65
C GLU A 33 23.94 -19.89 27.26
N GLN A 34 25.03 -19.66 26.47
CA GLN A 34 25.31 -18.35 25.92
C GLN A 34 24.14 -17.84 25.05
N SER A 35 23.58 -18.70 24.21
CA SER A 35 22.45 -18.40 23.36
C SER A 35 21.22 -18.02 24.19
N GLU A 36 20.88 -18.79 25.24
CA GLU A 36 19.76 -18.45 26.11
C GLU A 36 20.02 -17.18 26.94
N ALA A 37 21.26 -16.99 27.39
CA ALA A 37 21.67 -15.80 28.13
C ALA A 37 21.47 -14.53 27.32
N VAL A 38 21.78 -14.53 26.03
CA VAL A 38 21.59 -13.37 25.14
C VAL A 38 20.13 -12.94 25.06
N CYS A 39 19.19 -13.88 25.07
CA CYS A 39 17.76 -13.55 25.03
C CYS A 39 17.22 -12.95 26.34
N LYS A 40 17.87 -13.25 27.48
CA LYS A 40 17.40 -12.83 28.82
C LYS A 40 18.18 -11.65 29.37
N ALA A 41 19.46 -11.51 28.97
CA ALA A 41 20.34 -10.50 29.51
C ALA A 41 20.05 -9.11 28.93
N CYS A 42 20.04 -8.12 29.82
CA CYS A 42 19.90 -6.73 29.47
C CYS A 42 21.20 -5.94 29.63
N CYS A 43 22.26 -6.55 30.20
CA CYS A 43 23.52 -5.87 30.43
C CYS A 43 24.72 -6.81 30.20
N PHE A 44 25.64 -6.37 29.36
CA PHE A 44 26.94 -7.00 29.16
C PHE A 44 28.05 -5.99 29.47
N ALA A 45 28.90 -6.27 30.44
CA ALA A 45 29.91 -5.35 30.94
C ALA A 45 31.33 -5.90 30.65
N ARG A 46 32.28 -4.98 30.37
CA ARG A 46 33.69 -5.34 30.09
C ARG A 46 33.81 -6.41 28.99
N VAL A 47 33.09 -6.21 27.92
CA VAL A 47 33.07 -7.09 26.74
C VAL A 47 34.10 -6.65 25.71
N GLU A 48 34.68 -7.62 25.03
CA GLU A 48 35.57 -7.41 23.89
C GLU A 48 34.77 -7.27 22.58
N PRO A 49 35.37 -6.75 21.50
CA PRO A 49 34.67 -6.66 20.20
C PRO A 49 34.11 -7.98 19.69
N SER A 50 34.79 -9.09 19.97
CA SER A 50 34.34 -10.45 19.65
C SER A 50 33.00 -10.81 20.30
N HIS A 51 32.81 -10.40 21.55
CA HIS A 51 31.56 -10.65 22.28
C HIS A 51 30.38 -9.90 21.65
N LYS A 52 30.58 -8.64 21.24
CA LYS A 52 29.54 -7.85 20.58
C LYS A 52 29.04 -8.54 19.30
N SER A 53 29.99 -9.03 18.49
CA SER A 53 29.66 -9.78 17.26
C SER A 53 28.97 -11.12 17.55
N LYS A 54 29.36 -11.83 18.63
CA LYS A 54 28.70 -13.08 19.05
C LYS A 54 27.28 -12.84 19.53
N ILE A 55 27.03 -11.77 20.30
CA ILE A 55 25.69 -11.41 20.78
C ILE A 55 24.76 -11.17 19.59
N VAL A 56 25.19 -10.39 18.61
CA VAL A 56 24.45 -10.16 17.37
C VAL A 56 24.14 -11.49 16.67
N GLU A 57 25.16 -12.37 16.54
CA GLU A 57 24.99 -13.69 15.89
C GLU A 57 23.97 -14.59 16.59
N PHE A 58 23.96 -14.61 17.93
CA PHE A 58 22.99 -15.40 18.68
C PHE A 58 21.57 -14.85 18.50
N LEU A 59 21.37 -13.53 18.54
CA LEU A 59 20.06 -12.90 18.30
C LEU A 59 19.55 -13.19 16.88
N GLN A 60 20.41 -13.11 15.88
CA GLN A 60 20.10 -13.48 14.49
C GLN A 60 19.71 -14.97 14.38
N GLY A 61 20.33 -15.84 15.20
CA GLY A 61 20.00 -17.27 15.28
C GLY A 61 18.56 -17.54 15.82
N TYR A 62 17.96 -16.57 16.49
CA TYR A 62 16.54 -16.59 16.91
C TYR A 62 15.61 -15.91 15.92
N ASP A 63 16.08 -15.62 14.70
CA ASP A 63 15.33 -14.88 13.68
C ASP A 63 14.97 -13.42 14.09
N GLU A 64 15.73 -12.85 15.05
CA GLU A 64 15.56 -11.46 15.46
C GLU A 64 16.30 -10.51 14.49
N ILE A 65 15.67 -9.38 14.15
CA ILE A 65 16.32 -8.31 13.40
C ILE A 65 17.06 -7.40 14.38
N THR A 66 18.39 -7.39 14.29
CA THR A 66 19.24 -6.71 15.24
C THR A 66 19.65 -5.32 14.78
N ALA A 67 19.60 -4.35 15.69
CA ALA A 67 20.26 -3.06 15.53
C ALA A 67 21.45 -2.98 16.49
N MET A 68 22.60 -2.54 15.98
CA MET A 68 23.82 -2.37 16.77
C MET A 68 24.25 -0.90 16.73
N THR A 69 24.51 -0.32 17.90
CA THR A 69 25.05 1.03 18.01
C THR A 69 26.52 1.00 18.43
N GLY A 70 27.32 1.90 17.89
CA GLY A 70 28.73 2.02 18.24
C GLY A 70 29.37 3.31 17.74
N ASP A 71 30.49 3.68 18.36
CA ASP A 71 31.24 4.91 18.05
C ASP A 71 32.71 4.64 17.71
N GLY A 72 33.21 3.46 18.05
CA GLY A 72 34.63 3.10 17.97
C GLY A 72 34.99 2.18 16.79
N VAL A 73 36.29 2.11 16.50
CA VAL A 73 36.86 1.16 15.51
C VAL A 73 36.55 -0.27 15.92
N ASN A 74 36.54 -0.56 17.22
CA ASN A 74 36.27 -1.88 17.78
C ASN A 74 34.83 -2.35 17.58
N ASP A 75 33.90 -1.45 17.32
CA ASP A 75 32.49 -1.75 17.10
C ASP A 75 32.18 -2.10 15.64
N ALA A 76 33.05 -1.72 14.72
CA ALA A 76 32.85 -1.89 13.27
C ALA A 76 32.48 -3.33 12.84
N PRO A 77 33.10 -4.40 13.36
CA PRO A 77 32.70 -5.77 13.00
C PRO A 77 31.28 -6.11 13.43
N ALA A 78 30.83 -5.65 14.60
CA ALA A 78 29.49 -5.88 15.11
C ALA A 78 28.46 -4.99 14.40
N LEU A 79 28.82 -3.71 14.10
CA LEU A 79 28.00 -2.79 13.29
C LEU A 79 27.72 -3.37 11.91
N LYS A 80 28.74 -3.90 11.25
CA LYS A 80 28.60 -4.51 9.91
C LYS A 80 27.84 -5.84 9.93
N LYS A 81 27.83 -6.54 11.07
CA LYS A 81 27.17 -7.84 11.21
C LYS A 81 25.69 -7.72 11.51
N ALA A 82 25.29 -6.68 12.23
CA ALA A 82 23.87 -6.40 12.50
C ALA A 82 23.12 -6.08 11.20
N GLU A 83 21.83 -6.31 11.18
CA GLU A 83 20.95 -5.89 10.07
C GLU A 83 20.90 -4.36 9.93
N ILE A 84 21.05 -3.65 11.05
CA ILE A 84 21.10 -2.19 11.07
C ILE A 84 22.25 -1.76 11.97
N GLY A 85 23.36 -1.34 11.37
CA GLY A 85 24.46 -0.68 12.06
C GLY A 85 24.18 0.81 12.23
N ILE A 86 24.33 1.34 13.45
CA ILE A 86 24.08 2.73 13.77
C ILE A 86 25.34 3.34 14.40
N ALA A 87 25.99 4.24 13.70
CA ALA A 87 27.15 4.96 14.24
C ALA A 87 26.73 6.30 14.88
N MET A 88 27.46 6.67 15.95
CA MET A 88 27.33 8.01 16.53
C MET A 88 27.95 9.06 15.60
N GLY A 89 27.41 10.26 15.57
CA GLY A 89 27.92 11.38 14.77
C GLY A 89 29.32 11.82 15.18
N SER A 90 29.64 11.72 16.46
CA SER A 90 30.99 11.93 17.02
C SER A 90 31.91 10.71 16.86
N GLY A 91 31.39 9.57 16.37
CA GLY A 91 32.13 8.33 16.20
C GLY A 91 33.23 8.40 15.13
N THR A 92 34.08 7.38 15.11
CA THR A 92 35.17 7.25 14.16
C THR A 92 34.69 7.05 12.71
N ALA A 93 35.49 7.48 11.74
CA ALA A 93 35.18 7.25 10.33
C ALA A 93 34.96 5.77 9.99
N VAL A 94 35.65 4.87 10.71
CA VAL A 94 35.52 3.42 10.54
C VAL A 94 34.15 2.94 11.00
N ALA A 95 33.70 3.38 12.17
CA ALA A 95 32.35 3.04 12.65
C ALA A 95 31.26 3.58 11.69
N LYS A 96 31.41 4.82 11.24
CA LYS A 96 30.47 5.44 10.28
C LYS A 96 30.43 4.70 8.94
N SER A 97 31.56 4.28 8.42
CA SER A 97 31.62 3.52 7.16
C SER A 97 31.11 2.08 7.27
N ALA A 98 31.09 1.53 8.49
CA ALA A 98 30.57 0.18 8.78
C ALA A 98 29.06 0.17 9.09
N SER A 99 28.40 1.33 9.14
CA SER A 99 27.01 1.48 9.56
C SER A 99 26.13 1.98 8.43
N GLU A 100 24.85 1.60 8.45
CA GLU A 100 23.83 2.07 7.53
C GLU A 100 23.21 3.42 7.95
N MET A 101 23.29 3.74 9.24
CA MET A 101 22.76 4.97 9.82
C MET A 101 23.81 5.69 10.65
N VAL A 102 23.81 7.03 10.60
CA VAL A 102 24.63 7.89 11.44
C VAL A 102 23.75 8.88 12.20
N LEU A 103 23.84 8.90 13.54
CA LEU A 103 23.12 9.83 14.40
C LEU A 103 23.85 11.18 14.45
N ALA A 104 23.35 12.19 13.77
CA ALA A 104 23.98 13.51 13.72
C ALA A 104 24.01 14.23 15.08
N ASP A 105 23.04 13.94 15.94
CA ASP A 105 22.84 14.58 17.27
C ASP A 105 23.38 13.75 18.44
N ASP A 106 23.95 12.59 18.19
CA ASP A 106 24.45 11.63 19.19
C ASP A 106 23.41 11.25 20.27
N ASN A 107 22.11 11.36 19.95
CA ASN A 107 21.04 11.13 20.88
C ASN A 107 20.35 9.78 20.61
N PHE A 108 20.36 8.89 21.60
CA PHE A 108 19.69 7.57 21.48
C PHE A 108 18.17 7.67 21.29
N SER A 109 17.51 8.75 21.72
CA SER A 109 16.09 8.94 21.48
C SER A 109 15.77 9.10 19.98
N SER A 110 16.72 9.58 19.19
CA SER A 110 16.60 9.67 17.74
C SER A 110 16.51 8.31 17.06
N ILE A 111 17.03 7.24 17.69
CA ILE A 111 16.87 5.86 17.21
C ILE A 111 15.40 5.44 17.31
N VAL A 112 14.73 5.77 18.41
CA VAL A 112 13.31 5.47 18.61
C VAL A 112 12.47 6.20 17.58
N ALA A 113 12.74 7.49 17.34
CA ALA A 113 12.09 8.26 16.31
C ALA A 113 12.34 7.69 14.90
N ALA A 114 13.56 7.22 14.61
CA ALA A 114 13.90 6.58 13.36
C ALA A 114 13.14 5.23 13.16
N VAL A 115 12.97 4.44 14.23
CA VAL A 115 12.18 3.21 14.18
C VAL A 115 10.70 3.51 13.93
N GLU A 116 10.16 4.53 14.60
CA GLU A 116 8.77 4.98 14.40
C GLU A 116 8.54 5.39 12.95
N GLU A 117 9.41 6.24 12.42
CA GLU A 117 9.35 6.70 11.02
C GLU A 117 9.53 5.53 10.03
N GLY A 118 10.48 4.63 10.30
CA GLY A 118 10.68 3.43 9.47
C GLY A 118 9.46 2.52 9.42
N ARG A 119 8.75 2.36 10.55
CA ARG A 119 7.48 1.62 10.59
C ARG A 119 6.38 2.34 9.82
N ALA A 120 6.32 3.67 9.91
CA ALA A 120 5.37 4.49 9.16
C ALA A 120 5.62 4.38 7.65
N ILE A 121 6.87 4.53 7.21
CA ILE A 121 7.26 4.37 5.80
C ILE A 121 6.88 2.98 5.27
N TYR A 122 7.14 1.92 6.05
CA TYR A 122 6.77 0.56 5.67
C TYR A 122 5.26 0.39 5.50
N ASN A 123 4.46 0.93 6.42
CA ASN A 123 3.01 0.88 6.32
C ASN A 123 2.51 1.68 5.10
N ASN A 124 3.07 2.85 4.84
CA ASN A 124 2.72 3.67 3.69
C ASN A 124 3.09 2.98 2.36
N MET A 125 4.25 2.30 2.33
CA MET A 125 4.64 1.48 1.17
C MET A 125 3.66 0.33 0.94
N LYS A 126 3.17 -0.34 2.01
CA LYS A 126 2.11 -1.35 1.88
C LYS A 126 0.84 -0.75 1.28
N GLN A 127 0.39 0.42 1.74
CA GLN A 127 -0.81 1.08 1.21
C GLN A 127 -0.66 1.45 -0.26
N PHE A 128 0.49 2.00 -0.64
CA PHE A 128 0.84 2.29 -2.01
C PHE A 128 0.75 1.04 -2.92
N ILE A 129 1.41 -0.06 -2.52
CA ILE A 129 1.40 -1.32 -3.28
C ILE A 129 -0.03 -1.88 -3.38
N ARG A 130 -0.79 -1.84 -2.31
CA ARG A 130 -2.17 -2.31 -2.25
C ARG A 130 -3.07 -1.55 -3.21
N TYR A 131 -2.98 -0.24 -3.20
CA TYR A 131 -3.74 0.62 -4.09
C TYR A 131 -3.48 0.26 -5.55
N LEU A 132 -2.21 0.19 -5.96
CA LEU A 132 -1.84 -0.16 -7.34
C LEU A 132 -2.26 -1.58 -7.74
N ILE A 133 -2.12 -2.57 -6.87
CA ILE A 133 -2.56 -3.94 -7.16
C ILE A 133 -4.08 -3.98 -7.35
N SER A 134 -4.84 -3.33 -6.48
CA SER A 134 -6.30 -3.27 -6.57
C SER A 134 -6.76 -2.64 -7.88
N SER A 135 -6.15 -1.53 -8.30
CA SER A 135 -6.41 -0.87 -9.58
C SER A 135 -6.12 -1.79 -10.76
N ASN A 136 -4.93 -2.37 -10.82
CA ASN A 136 -4.54 -3.28 -11.91
C ASN A 136 -5.43 -4.52 -11.99
N VAL A 137 -5.88 -5.08 -10.86
CA VAL A 137 -6.86 -6.17 -10.84
C VAL A 137 -8.17 -5.71 -11.47
N GLY A 138 -8.64 -4.50 -11.17
CA GLY A 138 -9.84 -3.91 -11.75
C GLY A 138 -9.75 -3.79 -13.27
N GLU A 139 -8.62 -3.32 -13.79
CA GLU A 139 -8.38 -3.21 -15.23
C GLU A 139 -8.38 -4.58 -15.93
N VAL A 140 -7.67 -5.56 -15.35
CA VAL A 140 -7.64 -6.93 -15.89
C VAL A 140 -9.03 -7.56 -15.90
N VAL A 141 -9.80 -7.38 -14.82
CA VAL A 141 -11.19 -7.87 -14.75
C VAL A 141 -12.07 -7.17 -15.78
N CYS A 142 -11.90 -5.86 -16.00
CA CYS A 142 -12.61 -5.11 -17.03
C CYS A 142 -12.36 -5.71 -18.42
N ILE A 143 -11.10 -5.91 -18.81
CA ILE A 143 -10.72 -6.50 -20.10
C ILE A 143 -11.29 -7.92 -20.24
N PHE A 144 -11.14 -8.73 -19.19
CA PHE A 144 -11.64 -10.10 -19.17
C PHE A 144 -13.17 -10.15 -19.31
N LEU A 145 -13.92 -9.34 -18.59
CA LEU A 145 -15.37 -9.30 -18.67
C LEU A 145 -15.86 -8.80 -20.03
N THR A 146 -15.22 -7.77 -20.57
CA THR A 146 -15.53 -7.28 -21.93
C THR A 146 -15.42 -8.41 -22.96
N ALA A 147 -14.32 -9.18 -22.93
CA ALA A 147 -14.12 -10.30 -23.83
C ALA A 147 -15.07 -11.46 -23.55
N ALA A 148 -15.25 -11.84 -22.28
CA ALA A 148 -16.08 -12.98 -21.88
C ALA A 148 -17.58 -12.76 -22.16
N LEU A 149 -18.05 -11.54 -22.06
CA LEU A 149 -19.44 -11.16 -22.35
C LEU A 149 -19.66 -10.81 -23.83
N GLY A 150 -18.62 -10.81 -24.65
CA GLY A 150 -18.71 -10.48 -26.08
C GLY A 150 -19.09 -9.03 -26.34
N LEU A 151 -18.69 -8.09 -25.46
CA LEU A 151 -19.04 -6.68 -25.57
C LEU A 151 -18.02 -5.90 -26.42
N PRO A 152 -18.39 -4.75 -27.00
CA PRO A 152 -17.43 -3.83 -27.59
C PRO A 152 -16.37 -3.38 -26.59
N GLU A 153 -15.20 -2.96 -27.05
CA GLU A 153 -14.12 -2.52 -26.17
C GLU A 153 -14.57 -1.39 -25.23
N ALA A 154 -14.50 -1.67 -23.92
CA ALA A 154 -14.84 -0.67 -22.90
C ALA A 154 -13.72 0.36 -22.70
N LEU A 155 -12.46 -0.03 -22.89
CA LEU A 155 -11.27 0.80 -22.73
C LEU A 155 -10.23 0.46 -23.78
N ILE A 156 -9.55 1.46 -24.32
CA ILE A 156 -8.42 1.30 -25.26
C ILE A 156 -7.08 1.41 -24.51
N PRO A 157 -5.98 0.86 -25.06
CA PRO A 157 -4.67 0.86 -24.37
C PRO A 157 -4.16 2.25 -23.98
N VAL A 158 -4.41 3.28 -24.77
CA VAL A 158 -3.98 4.67 -24.46
C VAL A 158 -4.68 5.20 -23.21
N GLN A 159 -5.96 4.86 -23.01
CA GLN A 159 -6.73 5.23 -21.82
C GLN A 159 -6.19 4.50 -20.56
N LEU A 160 -5.87 3.21 -20.66
CA LEU A 160 -5.25 2.44 -19.58
C LEU A 160 -3.88 2.99 -19.19
N LEU A 161 -3.05 3.34 -20.17
CA LEU A 161 -1.76 3.99 -19.89
C LEU A 161 -1.93 5.34 -19.18
N TRP A 162 -2.92 6.13 -19.56
CA TRP A 162 -3.23 7.39 -18.90
C TRP A 162 -3.64 7.17 -17.43
N VAL A 163 -4.53 6.22 -17.18
CA VAL A 163 -4.97 5.89 -15.81
C VAL A 163 -3.77 5.46 -14.98
N ASN A 164 -3.00 4.47 -15.42
CA ASN A 164 -1.88 3.93 -14.64
C ASN A 164 -0.77 4.95 -14.36
N LEU A 165 -0.40 5.77 -15.34
CA LEU A 165 0.72 6.71 -15.20
C LEU A 165 0.32 8.02 -14.53
N VAL A 166 -0.82 8.57 -14.88
CA VAL A 166 -1.22 9.91 -14.45
C VAL A 166 -2.24 9.85 -13.32
N THR A 167 -3.36 9.17 -13.56
CA THR A 167 -4.50 9.21 -12.64
C THR A 167 -4.20 8.47 -11.35
N ASP A 168 -3.62 7.27 -11.42
CA ASP A 168 -3.29 6.45 -10.26
C ASP A 168 -1.92 6.78 -9.67
N GLY A 169 -0.97 7.20 -10.50
CA GLY A 169 0.38 7.53 -10.06
C GLY A 169 0.45 8.67 -9.05
N LEU A 170 -0.38 9.69 -9.20
CA LEU A 170 -0.41 10.84 -8.28
C LEU A 170 -0.95 10.46 -6.89
N PRO A 171 -2.14 9.84 -6.75
CA PRO A 171 -2.64 9.39 -5.45
C PRO A 171 -1.74 8.31 -4.81
N ALA A 172 -1.21 7.38 -5.62
CA ALA A 172 -0.29 6.37 -5.13
C ALA A 172 0.94 6.99 -4.46
N THR A 173 1.57 7.98 -5.10
CA THR A 173 2.70 8.72 -4.52
C THR A 173 2.29 9.46 -3.25
N ALA A 174 1.11 10.07 -3.24
CA ALA A 174 0.61 10.81 -2.08
C ALA A 174 0.32 9.91 -0.86
N LEU A 175 -0.02 8.64 -1.06
CA LEU A 175 -0.17 7.66 0.02
C LEU A 175 1.16 7.41 0.77
N GLY A 176 2.30 7.64 0.12
CA GLY A 176 3.61 7.59 0.76
C GLY A 176 3.81 8.63 1.87
N PHE A 177 3.00 9.67 1.91
CA PHE A 177 3.04 10.75 2.90
C PHE A 177 1.93 10.65 3.97
N ASN A 178 1.31 9.49 4.13
CA ASN A 178 0.33 9.27 5.19
C ASN A 178 0.98 9.46 6.56
N PRO A 179 0.29 10.14 7.51
CA PRO A 179 0.78 10.22 8.89
C PRO A 179 0.85 8.82 9.51
N PRO A 180 1.78 8.59 10.46
CA PRO A 180 1.87 7.32 11.16
C PRO A 180 0.60 7.02 11.95
N ASP A 181 0.25 5.75 12.09
CA ASP A 181 -0.82 5.30 12.98
C ASP A 181 -0.45 5.66 14.43
N LEU A 182 -1.42 6.10 15.23
CA LEU A 182 -1.21 6.55 16.61
C LEU A 182 -0.63 5.47 17.54
N ASP A 183 -0.80 4.20 17.20
CA ASP A 183 -0.37 3.03 17.96
C ASP A 183 0.83 2.29 17.35
N ILE A 184 1.53 2.92 16.41
CA ILE A 184 2.57 2.27 15.61
C ILE A 184 3.71 1.69 16.45
N MET A 185 4.08 2.36 17.55
CA MET A 185 5.11 1.90 18.48
C MET A 185 4.60 0.92 19.52
N GLY A 186 3.29 0.83 19.73
CA GLY A 186 2.64 -0.16 20.61
C GLY A 186 2.53 -1.56 20.00
N LYS A 187 2.65 -1.66 18.68
CA LYS A 187 2.59 -2.95 17.98
C LYS A 187 3.91 -3.72 18.14
N PRO A 188 3.85 -5.07 18.22
CA PRO A 188 5.07 -5.87 18.27
C PRO A 188 5.90 -5.69 16.98
N PRO A 189 7.21 -6.00 17.02
CA PRO A 189 8.05 -6.03 15.83
C PRO A 189 7.49 -6.99 14.77
N ARG A 190 7.59 -6.59 13.51
CA ARG A 190 7.17 -7.42 12.39
C ARG A 190 8.11 -8.62 12.21
N SER A 191 7.56 -9.80 11.92
CA SER A 191 8.37 -10.94 11.50
C SER A 191 8.97 -10.71 10.11
N ALA A 192 10.25 -11.06 9.93
CA ALA A 192 10.91 -11.00 8.62
C ALA A 192 10.27 -11.95 7.58
N LYS A 193 9.58 -13.00 8.05
CA LYS A 193 8.89 -13.99 7.21
C LYS A 193 7.44 -13.63 6.88
N GLU A 194 6.93 -12.53 7.42
CA GLU A 194 5.56 -12.09 7.17
C GLU A 194 5.40 -11.65 5.71
N PRO A 195 4.47 -12.26 4.95
CA PRO A 195 4.24 -11.88 3.56
C PRO A 195 3.64 -10.46 3.48
N LEU A 196 4.03 -9.73 2.46
CA LEU A 196 3.51 -8.37 2.18
C LEU A 196 2.00 -8.38 1.95
N ILE A 197 1.51 -9.45 1.34
CA ILE A 197 0.09 -9.67 1.03
C ILE A 197 -0.35 -10.95 1.75
N SER A 198 -1.19 -10.79 2.78
CA SER A 198 -1.86 -11.92 3.43
C SER A 198 -2.99 -12.49 2.55
N GLY A 199 -3.43 -13.72 2.83
CA GLY A 199 -4.56 -14.31 2.09
C GLY A 199 -5.85 -13.50 2.19
N TRP A 200 -6.08 -12.84 3.32
CA TRP A 200 -7.21 -11.92 3.49
C TRP A 200 -7.10 -10.68 2.61
N LEU A 201 -5.93 -10.07 2.57
CA LEU A 201 -5.66 -8.91 1.72
C LEU A 201 -5.81 -9.25 0.24
N PHE A 202 -5.33 -10.42 -0.18
CA PHE A 202 -5.53 -10.91 -1.54
C PHE A 202 -7.02 -11.04 -1.88
N PHE A 203 -7.81 -11.65 -0.99
CA PHE A 203 -9.26 -11.73 -1.18
C PHE A 203 -9.91 -10.33 -1.29
N ARG A 204 -9.50 -9.39 -0.43
CA ARG A 204 -9.99 -8.02 -0.47
C ARG A 204 -9.70 -7.32 -1.79
N TYR A 205 -8.48 -7.50 -2.33
CA TYR A 205 -8.13 -6.92 -3.64
C TYR A 205 -8.93 -7.53 -4.78
N MET A 206 -9.14 -8.83 -4.74
CA MET A 206 -9.96 -9.50 -5.74
C MET A 206 -11.43 -9.04 -5.68
N ALA A 207 -11.97 -8.83 -4.49
CA ALA A 207 -13.33 -8.34 -4.32
C ALA A 207 -13.49 -6.89 -4.82
N ILE A 208 -12.58 -5.99 -4.43
CA ILE A 208 -12.60 -4.59 -4.85
C ILE A 208 -12.31 -4.47 -6.35
N GLY A 209 -11.25 -5.12 -6.85
CA GLY A 209 -10.90 -5.10 -8.26
C GLY A 209 -11.99 -5.74 -9.14
N GLY A 210 -12.64 -6.80 -8.65
CA GLY A 210 -13.80 -7.40 -9.32
C GLY A 210 -14.96 -6.41 -9.44
N TYR A 211 -15.23 -5.64 -8.39
CA TYR A 211 -16.23 -4.57 -8.45
C TYR A 211 -15.85 -3.46 -9.42
N VAL A 212 -14.59 -2.99 -9.36
CA VAL A 212 -14.07 -1.94 -10.26
C VAL A 212 -14.24 -2.34 -11.72
N GLY A 213 -13.78 -3.55 -12.08
CA GLY A 213 -13.92 -4.06 -13.45
C GLY A 213 -15.37 -4.22 -13.89
N ALA A 214 -16.23 -4.77 -13.03
CA ALA A 214 -17.64 -4.95 -13.32
C ALA A 214 -18.39 -3.61 -13.48
N ALA A 215 -18.10 -2.62 -12.63
CA ALA A 215 -18.70 -1.29 -12.70
C ALA A 215 -18.25 -0.54 -13.98
N THR A 216 -16.98 -0.69 -14.37
CA THR A 216 -16.42 -0.08 -15.58
C THR A 216 -17.09 -0.64 -16.85
N VAL A 217 -17.18 -1.97 -16.96
CA VAL A 217 -17.89 -2.63 -18.07
C VAL A 217 -19.38 -2.32 -18.03
N GLY A 218 -19.95 -2.30 -16.81
CA GLY A 218 -21.36 -1.96 -16.60
C GLY A 218 -21.71 -0.55 -17.06
N ALA A 219 -20.80 0.43 -16.91
CA ALA A 219 -20.98 1.79 -17.41
C ALA A 219 -21.05 1.86 -18.93
N ALA A 220 -20.16 1.13 -19.62
CA ALA A 220 -20.20 1.02 -21.08
C ALA A 220 -21.50 0.35 -21.57
N ALA A 221 -21.89 -0.76 -20.94
CA ALA A 221 -23.15 -1.46 -21.27
C ALA A 221 -24.38 -0.61 -20.98
N TYR A 222 -24.35 0.17 -19.87
CA TYR A 222 -25.45 1.09 -19.53
C TYR A 222 -25.70 2.09 -20.64
N TRP A 223 -24.65 2.68 -21.22
CA TRP A 223 -24.81 3.63 -22.32
C TRP A 223 -25.51 2.99 -23.53
N PHE A 224 -25.12 1.79 -23.90
CA PHE A 224 -25.74 1.10 -25.04
C PHE A 224 -27.20 0.72 -24.82
N ILE A 225 -27.58 0.37 -23.59
CA ILE A 225 -28.89 -0.22 -23.28
C ILE A 225 -29.90 0.81 -22.75
N TYR A 226 -29.45 1.73 -21.89
CA TYR A 226 -30.35 2.56 -21.09
C TYR A 226 -30.17 4.08 -21.27
N ASP A 227 -29.02 4.52 -21.81
CA ASP A 227 -28.76 5.96 -21.97
C ASP A 227 -29.68 6.55 -23.03
N VAL A 228 -30.16 7.79 -22.79
CA VAL A 228 -31.06 8.52 -23.71
C VAL A 228 -30.34 8.87 -25.02
N GLU A 229 -29.06 9.07 -24.99
CA GLU A 229 -28.20 9.34 -26.17
C GLU A 229 -27.67 8.05 -26.80
N GLY A 230 -27.91 6.91 -26.18
CA GLY A 230 -27.51 5.61 -26.66
C GLY A 230 -28.49 4.98 -27.63
N PRO A 231 -28.11 3.89 -28.31
CA PRO A 231 -28.93 3.23 -29.32
C PRO A 231 -30.11 2.44 -28.75
N GLY A 232 -30.19 2.20 -27.43
CA GLY A 232 -31.24 1.42 -26.80
C GLY A 232 -31.26 -0.05 -27.22
N VAL A 233 -30.07 -0.62 -27.47
CA VAL A 233 -29.96 -2.03 -27.91
C VAL A 233 -30.23 -3.02 -26.79
N THR A 234 -30.66 -4.22 -27.13
CA THR A 234 -30.79 -5.32 -26.18
C THR A 234 -29.43 -5.92 -25.82
N TYR A 235 -29.34 -6.61 -24.68
CA TYR A 235 -28.11 -7.33 -24.31
C TYR A 235 -27.68 -8.34 -25.37
N TYR A 236 -28.61 -9.03 -26.03
CA TYR A 236 -28.31 -9.95 -27.13
C TYR A 236 -27.62 -9.24 -28.29
N GLN A 237 -28.14 -8.13 -28.76
CA GLN A 237 -27.57 -7.32 -29.82
C GLN A 237 -26.19 -6.79 -29.43
N LEU A 238 -26.04 -6.34 -28.18
CA LEU A 238 -24.78 -5.85 -27.67
C LEU A 238 -23.69 -6.95 -27.61
N SER A 239 -24.06 -8.16 -27.16
CA SER A 239 -23.11 -9.28 -27.06
C SER A 239 -22.79 -9.93 -28.41
N HIS A 240 -23.60 -9.67 -29.44
CA HIS A 240 -23.40 -10.16 -30.81
C HIS A 240 -23.12 -9.03 -31.81
N PHE A 241 -22.59 -7.91 -31.32
CA PHE A 241 -22.36 -6.71 -32.13
C PHE A 241 -21.50 -6.94 -33.37
N MET A 242 -20.60 -7.95 -33.35
CA MET A 242 -19.80 -8.34 -34.51
C MET A 242 -20.63 -8.93 -35.66
N GLN A 243 -21.88 -9.33 -35.40
CA GLN A 243 -22.81 -9.84 -36.41
C GLN A 243 -23.71 -8.74 -36.96
N CYS A 244 -23.48 -7.48 -36.54
CA CYS A 244 -24.22 -6.36 -37.06
C CYS A 244 -23.83 -6.11 -38.52
N HIS A 245 -24.80 -6.23 -39.42
CA HIS A 245 -24.73 -5.89 -40.83
C HIS A 245 -26.17 -5.69 -41.35
N GLU A 246 -26.31 -4.96 -42.45
CA GLU A 246 -27.61 -4.53 -43.00
C GLU A 246 -28.61 -5.65 -43.31
N GLU A 247 -28.10 -6.87 -43.57
CA GLU A 247 -28.91 -8.03 -43.91
C GLU A 247 -29.38 -8.86 -42.71
N ASN A 248 -28.91 -8.51 -41.49
CA ASN A 248 -29.25 -9.29 -40.28
C ASN A 248 -30.53 -8.76 -39.63
N GLU A 249 -31.58 -9.62 -39.64
CA GLU A 249 -32.90 -9.30 -39.08
C GLU A 249 -32.85 -8.88 -37.59
N ASP A 250 -31.87 -9.38 -36.83
CA ASP A 250 -31.72 -9.05 -35.41
C ASP A 250 -31.25 -7.61 -35.17
N PHE A 251 -30.70 -6.93 -36.17
CA PHE A 251 -30.16 -5.56 -36.10
C PHE A 251 -30.93 -4.55 -36.95
N VAL A 252 -32.13 -4.88 -37.38
CA VAL A 252 -32.98 -3.97 -38.16
C VAL A 252 -33.19 -2.64 -37.44
N GLY A 253 -32.81 -1.55 -38.07
CA GLY A 253 -32.94 -0.20 -37.53
C GLY A 253 -31.83 0.28 -36.62
N ILE A 254 -30.76 -0.52 -36.45
CA ILE A 254 -29.57 -0.14 -35.70
C ILE A 254 -28.47 0.23 -36.67
N ASP A 255 -27.86 1.39 -36.47
CA ASP A 255 -26.64 1.77 -37.18
C ASP A 255 -25.44 1.06 -36.54
N CYS A 256 -24.77 0.19 -37.28
CA CYS A 256 -23.64 -0.59 -36.76
C CYS A 256 -22.44 0.27 -36.36
N GLU A 257 -22.30 1.49 -36.86
CA GLU A 257 -21.24 2.41 -36.44
C GLU A 257 -21.38 2.84 -34.98
N VAL A 258 -22.56 2.69 -34.36
CA VAL A 258 -22.80 3.00 -32.94
C VAL A 258 -21.95 2.17 -31.99
N PHE A 259 -21.57 0.94 -32.37
CA PHE A 259 -20.72 0.08 -31.56
C PHE A 259 -19.25 0.54 -31.52
N GLU A 260 -18.85 1.47 -32.41
CA GLU A 260 -17.54 2.12 -32.42
C GLU A 260 -17.55 3.53 -31.76
N ALA A 261 -18.69 3.92 -31.20
CA ALA A 261 -18.86 5.22 -30.55
C ALA A 261 -17.89 5.41 -29.37
N SER A 262 -17.44 6.64 -29.17
CA SER A 262 -16.53 6.99 -28.07
C SER A 262 -17.24 7.22 -26.73
N SER A 263 -18.55 7.45 -26.73
CA SER A 263 -19.33 7.74 -25.51
C SER A 263 -19.31 6.64 -24.45
N PRO A 264 -19.51 5.34 -24.79
CA PRO A 264 -19.45 4.26 -23.82
C PRO A 264 -18.04 4.09 -23.22
N MET A 265 -16.98 4.30 -24.01
CA MET A 265 -15.59 4.28 -23.52
C MET A 265 -15.34 5.47 -22.57
N THR A 266 -15.89 6.63 -22.85
CA THR A 266 -15.77 7.81 -21.98
C THR A 266 -16.46 7.59 -20.64
N MET A 267 -17.66 6.98 -20.64
CA MET A 267 -18.34 6.61 -19.41
C MET A 267 -17.56 5.56 -18.63
N ALA A 268 -17.06 4.51 -19.27
CA ALA A 268 -16.26 3.47 -18.65
C ALA A 268 -14.98 4.07 -18.03
N LEU A 269 -14.23 4.89 -18.75
CA LEU A 269 -13.04 5.56 -18.25
C LEU A 269 -13.35 6.47 -17.05
N SER A 270 -14.43 7.25 -17.12
CA SER A 270 -14.82 8.16 -16.05
C SER A 270 -15.26 7.41 -14.79
N VAL A 271 -15.92 6.26 -14.92
CA VAL A 271 -16.24 5.36 -13.79
C VAL A 271 -14.95 4.81 -13.20
N LEU A 272 -14.03 4.30 -14.01
CA LEU A 272 -12.76 3.77 -13.56
C LEU A 272 -11.97 4.82 -12.75
N VAL A 273 -11.76 6.00 -13.32
CA VAL A 273 -11.04 7.11 -12.66
C VAL A 273 -11.72 7.52 -11.35
N THR A 274 -13.03 7.66 -11.33
CA THR A 274 -13.77 8.08 -10.13
C THR A 274 -13.71 7.02 -9.03
N ILE A 275 -13.84 5.73 -9.39
CA ILE A 275 -13.69 4.63 -8.44
C ILE A 275 -12.27 4.61 -7.87
N GLU A 276 -11.24 4.81 -8.69
CA GLU A 276 -9.85 4.84 -8.22
C GLU A 276 -9.59 6.00 -7.25
N MET A 277 -10.22 7.16 -7.45
CA MET A 277 -10.15 8.24 -6.47
C MET A 277 -10.79 7.83 -5.13
N PHE A 278 -11.93 7.16 -5.14
CA PHE A 278 -12.56 6.64 -3.92
C PHE A 278 -11.74 5.50 -3.29
N ASN A 279 -11.12 4.66 -4.10
CA ASN A 279 -10.23 3.60 -3.65
C ASN A 279 -8.94 4.15 -3.01
N ALA A 280 -8.43 5.26 -3.50
CA ALA A 280 -7.32 5.98 -2.88
C ALA A 280 -7.69 6.48 -1.47
N LEU A 281 -8.92 6.97 -1.26
CA LEU A 281 -9.44 7.30 0.08
C LEU A 281 -9.53 6.07 0.98
N ASN A 282 -10.01 4.96 0.46
CA ASN A 282 -10.06 3.69 1.18
C ASN A 282 -8.67 3.22 1.62
N SER A 283 -7.63 3.57 0.87
CA SER A 283 -6.24 3.19 1.12
C SER A 283 -5.51 4.08 2.13
N LEU A 284 -6.16 5.09 2.72
CA LEU A 284 -5.57 5.91 3.80
C LEU A 284 -5.17 5.08 5.02
N SER A 285 -5.92 4.05 5.34
CA SER A 285 -5.60 3.11 6.43
C SER A 285 -5.95 1.68 6.05
N GLU A 286 -5.18 0.73 6.59
CA GLU A 286 -5.41 -0.69 6.37
C GLU A 286 -6.78 -1.14 6.89
N ASN A 287 -7.08 -0.87 8.15
CA ASN A 287 -8.25 -1.37 8.84
C ASN A 287 -9.09 -0.30 9.54
N GLN A 288 -8.61 0.95 9.61
CA GLN A 288 -9.39 2.05 10.20
C GLN A 288 -10.45 2.55 9.21
N SER A 289 -11.62 2.87 9.76
CA SER A 289 -12.70 3.48 8.98
C SER A 289 -12.33 4.90 8.52
N LEU A 290 -12.84 5.32 7.37
CA LEU A 290 -12.75 6.71 6.89
C LEU A 290 -13.35 7.74 7.87
N LEU A 291 -14.23 7.31 8.76
CA LEU A 291 -14.77 8.18 9.83
C LEU A 291 -13.74 8.51 10.92
N ARG A 292 -12.75 7.61 11.14
CA ARG A 292 -11.66 7.83 12.10
C ARG A 292 -10.42 8.47 11.48
N MET A 293 -10.15 8.14 10.22
CA MET A 293 -9.11 8.78 9.42
C MET A 293 -9.75 9.52 8.24
N PRO A 294 -10.17 10.77 8.44
CA PRO A 294 -10.83 11.54 7.41
C PRO A 294 -9.86 11.93 6.28
N PRO A 295 -10.35 12.21 5.07
CA PRO A 295 -9.52 12.52 3.90
C PRO A 295 -8.50 13.64 4.10
N TRP A 296 -8.86 14.64 4.90
CA TRP A 296 -7.98 15.79 5.21
C TRP A 296 -6.80 15.46 6.12
N SER A 297 -6.70 14.25 6.65
CA SER A 297 -5.53 13.80 7.41
C SER A 297 -4.27 13.71 6.52
N ASN A 298 -4.45 13.49 5.22
CA ASN A 298 -3.40 13.54 4.22
C ASN A 298 -3.72 14.60 3.15
N CYS A 299 -3.23 15.83 3.35
CA CYS A 299 -3.45 16.92 2.41
C CYS A 299 -2.84 16.64 1.03
N TRP A 300 -1.74 15.88 0.95
CA TRP A 300 -1.12 15.51 -0.31
C TRP A 300 -2.02 14.59 -1.13
N LEU A 301 -2.72 13.66 -0.47
CA LEU A 301 -3.68 12.80 -1.15
C LEU A 301 -4.85 13.60 -1.72
N VAL A 302 -5.42 14.53 -0.94
CA VAL A 302 -6.50 15.41 -1.40
C VAL A 302 -6.05 16.24 -2.60
N ALA A 303 -4.84 16.81 -2.53
CA ALA A 303 -4.26 17.58 -3.63
C ALA A 303 -4.04 16.70 -4.89
N ALA A 304 -3.50 15.49 -4.72
CA ALA A 304 -3.27 14.54 -5.80
C ALA A 304 -4.58 14.10 -6.47
N MET A 305 -5.61 13.78 -5.69
CA MET A 305 -6.94 13.43 -6.22
C MET A 305 -7.58 14.59 -6.98
N THR A 306 -7.49 15.80 -6.44
CA THR A 306 -8.01 17.01 -7.11
C THR A 306 -7.28 17.24 -8.42
N LEU A 307 -5.97 17.09 -8.44
CA LEU A 307 -5.16 17.22 -9.66
C LEU A 307 -5.51 16.12 -10.67
N SER A 308 -5.61 14.85 -10.24
CA SER A 308 -5.99 13.72 -11.11
C SER A 308 -7.36 13.94 -11.76
N MET A 309 -8.36 14.38 -10.98
CA MET A 309 -9.69 14.68 -11.50
C MET A 309 -9.66 15.91 -12.45
N SER A 310 -8.87 16.93 -12.13
CA SER A 310 -8.72 18.09 -13.02
C SER A 310 -8.09 17.70 -14.34
N LEU A 311 -7.08 16.84 -14.33
CA LEU A 311 -6.47 16.29 -15.53
C LEU A 311 -7.43 15.39 -16.32
N HIS A 312 -8.27 14.62 -15.63
CA HIS A 312 -9.34 13.86 -16.28
C HIS A 312 -10.35 14.75 -16.98
N PHE A 313 -10.82 15.81 -16.32
CA PHE A 313 -11.68 16.81 -16.96
C PHE A 313 -10.98 17.50 -18.14
N MET A 314 -9.68 17.76 -18.02
CA MET A 314 -8.91 18.37 -19.12
C MET A 314 -8.91 17.49 -20.37
N ILE A 315 -8.69 16.18 -20.25
CA ILE A 315 -8.70 15.27 -21.41
C ILE A 315 -10.10 15.06 -22.01
N LEU A 316 -11.17 15.30 -21.21
CA LEU A 316 -12.56 15.21 -21.70
C LEU A 316 -13.03 16.48 -22.43
N TYR A 317 -12.60 17.67 -21.98
CA TYR A 317 -13.25 18.93 -22.37
C TYR A 317 -12.33 19.93 -23.07
N VAL A 318 -11.02 19.67 -23.16
CA VAL A 318 -10.07 20.59 -23.80
C VAL A 318 -9.54 20.02 -25.11
N ASP A 319 -9.96 20.62 -26.24
CA ASP A 319 -9.46 20.23 -27.55
C ASP A 319 -7.96 20.54 -27.73
N PRO A 320 -7.17 19.67 -28.40
CA PRO A 320 -7.58 18.47 -29.16
C PRO A 320 -7.48 17.15 -28.32
N LEU A 321 -7.41 17.20 -27.01
CA LEU A 321 -7.15 16.03 -26.17
C LEU A 321 -8.21 14.93 -26.28
N PRO A 322 -9.53 15.22 -26.32
CA PRO A 322 -10.54 14.17 -26.50
C PRO A 322 -10.31 13.33 -27.76
N MET A 323 -9.86 13.95 -28.84
CA MET A 323 -9.56 13.25 -30.08
C MET A 323 -8.40 12.26 -29.91
N VAL A 324 -7.35 12.63 -29.18
CA VAL A 324 -6.18 11.79 -28.94
C VAL A 324 -6.54 10.54 -28.09
N PHE A 325 -7.40 10.75 -27.09
CA PHE A 325 -7.82 9.67 -26.18
C PHE A 325 -9.09 8.94 -26.65
N LYS A 326 -9.64 9.28 -27.80
CA LYS A 326 -10.91 8.75 -28.33
C LYS A 326 -12.05 8.91 -27.33
N LEU A 327 -12.23 10.13 -26.79
CA LEU A 327 -13.21 10.50 -25.79
C LEU A 327 -14.24 11.49 -26.34
N THR A 328 -15.38 11.60 -25.65
CA THR A 328 -16.42 12.59 -25.91
C THR A 328 -16.83 13.28 -24.61
N HIS A 329 -17.51 14.41 -24.73
CA HIS A 329 -18.05 15.09 -23.56
C HIS A 329 -19.15 14.27 -22.93
N LEU A 330 -19.22 14.24 -21.60
CA LEU A 330 -20.32 13.66 -20.83
C LEU A 330 -21.31 14.73 -20.39
N ASN A 331 -22.60 14.42 -20.46
CA ASN A 331 -23.65 15.27 -19.91
C ASN A 331 -23.83 15.05 -18.39
N VAL A 332 -24.64 15.90 -17.75
CA VAL A 332 -24.86 15.84 -16.29
C VAL A 332 -25.51 14.52 -15.85
N GLU A 333 -26.40 13.96 -16.65
CA GLU A 333 -27.08 12.70 -16.34
C GLU A 333 -26.07 11.54 -16.35
N GLN A 334 -25.20 11.51 -17.35
CA GLN A 334 -24.11 10.53 -17.44
C GLN A 334 -23.14 10.64 -16.27
N TRP A 335 -22.77 11.84 -15.84
CA TRP A 335 -21.97 12.04 -14.63
C TRP A 335 -22.68 11.54 -13.34
N MET A 336 -23.99 11.70 -13.26
CA MET A 336 -24.76 11.14 -12.13
C MET A 336 -24.71 9.60 -12.12
N VAL A 337 -24.73 8.96 -13.29
CA VAL A 337 -24.54 7.51 -13.41
C VAL A 337 -23.12 7.10 -12.99
N VAL A 338 -22.10 7.84 -13.44
CA VAL A 338 -20.70 7.64 -13.04
C VAL A 338 -20.56 7.66 -11.52
N LEU A 339 -21.12 8.67 -10.85
CA LEU A 339 -21.08 8.78 -9.39
C LEU A 339 -21.84 7.65 -8.69
N LYS A 340 -23.01 7.24 -9.20
CA LYS A 340 -23.80 6.14 -8.63
C LYS A 340 -23.07 4.79 -8.72
N LEU A 341 -22.36 4.54 -9.82
CA LEU A 341 -21.58 3.32 -10.01
C LEU A 341 -20.26 3.34 -9.23
N SER A 342 -19.72 4.52 -8.97
CA SER A 342 -18.42 4.66 -8.29
C SER A 342 -18.53 4.63 -6.76
N PHE A 343 -19.57 5.24 -6.20
CA PHE A 343 -19.73 5.39 -4.74
C PHE A 343 -19.76 4.07 -3.96
N PRO A 344 -20.37 2.97 -4.43
CA PRO A 344 -20.45 1.73 -3.66
C PRO A 344 -19.09 1.12 -3.29
N VAL A 345 -17.99 1.46 -3.97
CA VAL A 345 -16.65 0.94 -3.61
C VAL A 345 -16.25 1.35 -2.19
N ILE A 346 -16.67 2.53 -1.72
CA ILE A 346 -16.43 2.98 -0.35
C ILE A 346 -17.17 2.07 0.64
N LEU A 347 -18.43 1.76 0.36
CA LEU A 347 -19.24 0.91 1.23
C LEU A 347 -18.71 -0.52 1.29
N ILE A 348 -18.31 -1.07 0.14
CA ILE A 348 -17.73 -2.41 0.05
C ILE A 348 -16.45 -2.48 0.90
N ASP A 349 -15.57 -1.50 0.77
CA ASP A 349 -14.32 -1.48 1.53
C ASP A 349 -14.56 -1.29 3.05
N GLU A 350 -15.49 -0.43 3.45
CA GLU A 350 -15.85 -0.26 4.85
C GLU A 350 -16.41 -1.55 5.47
N VAL A 351 -17.21 -2.31 4.73
CA VAL A 351 -17.69 -3.63 5.15
C VAL A 351 -16.53 -4.61 5.31
N LEU A 352 -15.62 -4.66 4.35
CA LEU A 352 -14.44 -5.53 4.41
C LEU A 352 -13.51 -5.14 5.58
N LYS A 353 -13.30 -3.85 5.84
CA LYS A 353 -12.56 -3.35 7.01
C LYS A 353 -13.25 -3.72 8.33
N PHE A 354 -14.59 -3.65 8.38
CA PHE A 354 -15.34 -4.08 9.56
C PHE A 354 -15.13 -5.56 9.87
N PHE A 355 -15.16 -6.42 8.85
CA PHE A 355 -14.87 -7.84 9.02
C PHE A 355 -13.43 -8.09 9.47
N ALA A 356 -12.46 -7.38 8.90
CA ALA A 356 -11.06 -7.49 9.29
C ALA A 356 -10.86 -7.19 10.79
N ARG A 357 -11.40 -6.06 11.27
CA ARG A 357 -11.29 -5.65 12.68
C ARG A 357 -11.92 -6.63 13.66
N ASN A 358 -13.12 -7.13 13.35
CA ASN A 358 -13.89 -7.92 14.32
C ASN A 358 -13.56 -9.41 14.31
N TYR A 359 -13.09 -9.96 13.20
CA TYR A 359 -12.93 -11.42 13.06
C TYR A 359 -11.48 -11.88 12.83
N LEU A 360 -10.61 -11.01 12.34
CA LEU A 360 -9.22 -11.38 12.06
C LEU A 360 -8.26 -10.83 13.12
N GLU A 361 -8.34 -9.53 13.46
CA GLU A 361 -7.51 -8.95 14.52
C GLU A 361 -7.90 -9.43 15.92
N ALA A 362 -9.15 -9.84 16.15
CA ALA A 362 -9.58 -10.42 17.42
C ALA A 362 -9.03 -11.84 17.66
N LYS A 363 -8.38 -12.48 16.68
CA LYS A 363 -7.78 -13.82 16.78
C LYS A 363 -6.24 -13.80 16.78
N ALA A 364 -5.62 -12.65 16.55
CA ALA A 364 -4.18 -12.44 16.60
C ALA A 364 -3.77 -11.80 17.93
#